data_2eaa8b6dfbbb2ae4bc26ae037ee75f57
#
_entry.id   2eaa8b6dfbbb2ae4bc26ae037ee75f57
#
_cell.length_a   1.000
_cell.length_b   1.000
_cell.length_c   1.000
_cell.angle_alpha   90.00
_cell.angle_beta   90.00
_cell.angle_gamma   90.00
#
_symmetry.space_group_name_H-M   'P 1'
#
loop_
_entity.id
_entity.type
_entity.pdbx_description
1 polymer ?
#
loop_
_entity_poly.entity_id
_entity_poly.type
_entity_poly.pdbx_seq_one_letter_code
_entity_poly.pdbx_strand_id
1 'polypeptide(L)'
;MSTETPYNPYAAFENMADEDVVLKAKQEDNALAQEYLLHKYRNFVRAKARSYFLIGAEREDIIQEGMIGLYKAIRDFRGDKLSSFRAFAELFVTRQIITAIK
;
A
#
# COMPACT_ATOMS: atom_id res chain seq x y z
N MET A 1 -20.31 -6.11 32.27
CA MET A 1 -20.11 -5.14 31.21
C MET A 1 -18.66 -5.10 30.80
N SER A 2 -18.43 -5.20 29.51
CA SER A 2 -17.08 -5.24 28.97
C SER A 2 -16.56 -3.84 28.64
N THR A 3 -15.34 -3.57 29.05
CA THR A 3 -14.65 -2.34 28.66
C THR A 3 -13.52 -2.66 27.69
N GLU A 4 -13.56 -3.84 27.14
CA GLU A 4 -12.49 -4.29 26.23
C GLU A 4 -12.48 -3.50 24.95
N THR A 5 -11.28 -3.13 24.52
CA THR A 5 -11.08 -2.55 23.22
C THR A 5 -11.14 -3.68 22.18
N PRO A 6 -11.76 -3.47 21.02
CA PRO A 6 -11.74 -4.50 19.99
C PRO A 6 -10.30 -4.85 19.63
N TYR A 7 -10.08 -6.11 19.34
CA TYR A 7 -8.75 -6.57 18.95
C TYR A 7 -8.32 -5.87 17.65
N ASN A 8 -7.13 -5.31 17.67
CA ASN A 8 -6.56 -4.63 16.52
C ASN A 8 -5.20 -5.23 16.21
N PRO A 9 -5.10 -6.10 15.22
CA PRO A 9 -3.81 -6.75 14.92
C PRO A 9 -2.74 -5.79 14.44
N TYR A 10 -3.13 -4.57 14.03
CA TYR A 10 -2.18 -3.60 13.49
C TYR A 10 -1.74 -2.56 14.52
N ALA A 11 -2.17 -2.71 15.78
CA ALA A 11 -1.92 -1.69 16.80
C ALA A 11 -0.43 -1.36 16.94
N ALA A 12 0.44 -2.36 16.78
CA ALA A 12 1.88 -2.17 16.94
C ALA A 12 2.46 -1.25 15.87
N PHE A 13 1.77 -1.10 14.74
CA PHE A 13 2.29 -0.34 13.61
C PHE A 13 1.72 1.06 13.50
N GLU A 14 0.61 1.34 14.19
CA GLU A 14 -0.14 2.58 13.98
C GLU A 14 0.63 3.84 14.36
N ASN A 15 1.56 3.72 15.29
CA ASN A 15 2.38 4.84 15.72
C ASN A 15 3.76 4.86 15.07
N MET A 16 4.01 3.95 14.15
CA MET A 16 5.29 3.89 13.44
C MET A 16 5.19 4.66 12.14
N ALA A 17 6.31 5.23 11.72
CA ALA A 17 6.39 5.79 10.37
C ALA A 17 6.24 4.67 9.35
N ASP A 18 5.60 4.97 8.23
CA ASP A 18 5.40 3.96 7.18
C ASP A 18 6.72 3.37 6.71
N GLU A 19 7.77 4.19 6.62
CA GLU A 19 9.09 3.75 6.22
C GLU A 19 9.63 2.65 7.14
N ASP A 20 9.40 2.82 8.43
CA ASP A 20 9.85 1.83 9.41
C ASP A 20 9.04 0.53 9.31
N VAL A 21 7.75 0.65 9.04
CA VAL A 21 6.90 -0.53 8.87
C VAL A 21 7.33 -1.31 7.62
N VAL A 22 7.66 -0.60 6.53
CA VAL A 22 8.13 -1.24 5.31
C VAL A 22 9.42 -2.02 5.57
N LEU A 23 10.36 -1.40 6.28
CA LEU A 23 11.62 -2.07 6.59
C LEU A 23 11.40 -3.29 7.46
N LYS A 24 10.48 -3.20 8.42
CA LYS A 24 10.15 -4.33 9.26
C LYS A 24 9.55 -5.48 8.45
N ALA A 25 8.69 -5.15 7.49
CA ALA A 25 8.09 -6.16 6.62
C ALA A 25 9.13 -6.89 5.80
N LYS A 26 10.16 -6.17 5.36
CA LYS A 26 11.18 -6.74 4.49
C LYS A 26 12.29 -7.44 5.26
N GLN A 27 12.86 -6.76 6.24
CA GLN A 27 14.04 -7.25 6.94
C GLN A 27 13.71 -8.37 7.93
N GLU A 28 12.52 -8.31 8.50
CA GLU A 28 12.10 -9.32 9.49
C GLU A 28 11.10 -10.30 8.90
N ASP A 29 10.85 -10.21 7.60
CA ASP A 29 9.87 -11.06 6.93
C ASP A 29 8.54 -11.04 7.69
N ASN A 30 8.12 -9.86 8.12
CA ASN A 30 6.94 -9.69 8.95
C ASN A 30 5.70 -9.54 8.07
N ALA A 31 4.96 -10.63 7.90
CA ALA A 31 3.78 -10.65 7.05
C ALA A 31 2.70 -9.70 7.54
N LEU A 32 2.57 -9.53 8.85
CA LEU A 32 1.57 -8.65 9.42
C LEU A 32 1.86 -7.19 9.12
N ALA A 33 3.15 -6.81 9.12
CA ALA A 33 3.55 -5.46 8.74
C ALA A 33 3.19 -5.17 7.29
N GLN A 34 3.44 -6.12 6.40
CA GLN A 34 3.07 -5.99 5.00
C GLN A 34 1.55 -5.86 4.85
N GLU A 35 0.80 -6.70 5.54
CA GLU A 35 -0.65 -6.67 5.49
C GLU A 35 -1.20 -5.32 5.98
N TYR A 36 -0.59 -4.77 7.04
CA TYR A 36 -0.97 -3.47 7.55
C TYR A 36 -0.83 -2.39 6.49
N LEU A 37 0.27 -2.38 5.77
CA LEU A 37 0.50 -1.38 4.73
C LEU A 37 -0.48 -1.54 3.57
N LEU A 38 -0.76 -2.76 3.18
CA LEU A 38 -1.74 -3.01 2.12
C LEU A 38 -3.12 -2.54 2.55
N HIS A 39 -3.47 -2.76 3.80
CA HIS A 39 -4.73 -2.30 4.35
C HIS A 39 -4.78 -0.77 4.44
N LYS A 40 -3.72 -0.17 4.98
CA LYS A 40 -3.67 1.28 5.18
C LYS A 40 -3.77 2.05 3.87
N TYR A 41 -3.14 1.56 2.82
CA TYR A 41 -3.07 2.25 1.54
C TYR A 41 -4.15 1.86 0.55
N ARG A 42 -5.07 0.98 0.94
CA ARG A 42 -6.11 0.51 0.01
C ARG A 42 -6.96 1.66 -0.54
N ASN A 43 -7.38 2.58 0.32
CA ASN A 43 -8.19 3.72 -0.13
C ASN A 43 -7.39 4.68 -1.00
N PHE A 44 -6.10 4.80 -0.74
CA PHE A 44 -5.21 5.59 -1.58
C PHE A 44 -5.16 5.00 -3.00
N VAL A 45 -5.01 3.68 -3.09
CA VAL A 45 -5.01 2.99 -4.38
C VAL A 45 -6.33 3.19 -5.11
N ARG A 46 -7.45 3.05 -4.39
CA ARG A 46 -8.78 3.26 -4.99
C ARG A 46 -8.94 4.67 -5.52
N ALA A 47 -8.44 5.66 -4.79
CA ALA A 47 -8.51 7.05 -5.23
C ALA A 47 -7.70 7.28 -6.50
N LYS A 48 -6.51 6.67 -6.58
CA LYS A 48 -5.68 6.75 -7.78
C LYS A 48 -6.35 6.06 -8.95
N ALA A 49 -6.90 4.88 -8.72
CA ALA A 49 -7.53 4.10 -9.78
C ALA A 49 -8.73 4.84 -10.37
N ARG A 50 -9.41 5.64 -9.55
CA ARG A 50 -10.61 6.36 -10.00
C ARG A 50 -10.33 7.25 -11.20
N SER A 51 -9.12 7.80 -11.29
CA SER A 51 -8.73 8.66 -12.40
C SER A 51 -8.71 7.93 -13.74
N TYR A 52 -8.70 6.60 -13.72
CA TYR A 52 -8.53 5.79 -14.93
C TYR A 52 -9.77 4.98 -15.30
N PHE A 53 -10.86 5.09 -14.55
CA PHE A 53 -12.08 4.32 -14.82
C PHE A 53 -12.71 4.66 -16.16
N LEU A 54 -12.51 5.90 -16.62
CA LEU A 54 -13.16 6.39 -17.84
C LEU A 54 -12.49 5.88 -19.13
N ILE A 55 -11.47 5.06 -19.03
CA ILE A 55 -10.72 4.58 -20.20
C ILE A 55 -11.22 3.21 -20.67
N GLY A 56 -12.39 2.79 -20.16
CA GLY A 56 -12.99 1.55 -20.62
C GLY A 56 -12.51 0.29 -19.90
N ALA A 57 -11.60 0.44 -18.96
CA ALA A 57 -11.15 -0.68 -18.17
C ALA A 57 -12.11 -0.96 -17.03
N GLU A 58 -12.19 -2.21 -16.63
CA GLU A 58 -13.05 -2.59 -15.54
C GLU A 58 -12.50 -2.07 -14.21
N ARG A 59 -13.40 -1.52 -13.39
CA ARG A 59 -13.06 -0.84 -12.15
C ARG A 59 -12.22 -1.72 -11.22
N GLU A 60 -12.67 -2.95 -11.00
CA GLU A 60 -11.97 -3.87 -10.10
C GLU A 60 -10.61 -4.25 -10.63
N ASP A 61 -10.48 -4.40 -11.95
CA ASP A 61 -9.20 -4.74 -12.55
C ASP A 61 -8.17 -3.64 -12.34
N ILE A 62 -8.60 -2.39 -12.45
CA ILE A 62 -7.69 -1.25 -12.22
C ILE A 62 -7.25 -1.19 -10.77
N ILE A 63 -8.18 -1.41 -9.84
CA ILE A 63 -7.85 -1.43 -8.41
C ILE A 63 -6.87 -2.56 -8.11
N GLN A 64 -7.10 -3.74 -8.67
CA GLN A 64 -6.19 -4.88 -8.51
C GLN A 64 -4.80 -4.54 -9.00
N GLU A 65 -4.70 -3.92 -10.17
CA GLU A 65 -3.40 -3.52 -10.70
C GLU A 65 -2.72 -2.51 -9.77
N GLY A 66 -3.49 -1.56 -9.25
CA GLY A 66 -2.94 -0.61 -8.29
C GLY A 66 -2.40 -1.29 -7.04
N MET A 67 -3.10 -2.31 -6.56
CA MET A 67 -2.63 -3.05 -5.39
C MET A 67 -1.36 -3.84 -5.68
N ILE A 68 -1.22 -4.35 -6.91
CA ILE A 68 0.03 -4.98 -7.34
C ILE A 68 1.17 -3.97 -7.31
N GLY A 69 0.90 -2.74 -7.78
CA GLY A 69 1.89 -1.67 -7.72
C GLY A 69 2.30 -1.35 -6.31
N LEU A 70 1.36 -1.32 -5.40
CA LEU A 70 1.64 -1.08 -3.98
C LEU A 70 2.53 -2.19 -3.41
N TYR A 71 2.21 -3.44 -3.72
CA TYR A 71 3.02 -4.57 -3.28
C TYR A 71 4.46 -4.44 -3.79
N LYS A 72 4.63 -4.05 -5.05
CA LYS A 72 5.96 -3.85 -5.63
C LYS A 72 6.70 -2.72 -4.93
N ALA A 73 5.98 -1.66 -4.54
CA ALA A 73 6.59 -0.56 -3.81
C ALA A 73 7.14 -1.02 -2.46
N ILE A 74 6.35 -1.81 -1.74
CA ILE A 74 6.81 -2.35 -0.45
C ILE A 74 8.05 -3.21 -0.66
N ARG A 75 8.03 -4.04 -1.69
CA ARG A 75 9.15 -4.94 -1.99
C ARG A 75 10.42 -4.17 -2.33
N ASP A 76 10.31 -3.08 -3.08
CA ASP A 76 11.47 -2.40 -3.65
C ASP A 76 11.94 -1.18 -2.85
N PHE A 77 11.15 -0.70 -1.89
CA PHE A 77 11.53 0.46 -1.09
C PHE A 77 12.75 0.14 -0.23
N ARG A 78 13.75 1.00 -0.25
CA ARG A 78 14.99 0.76 0.47
C ARG A 78 15.14 1.56 1.75
N GLY A 79 14.46 2.68 1.85
CA GLY A 79 14.54 3.50 3.05
C GLY A 79 15.79 4.35 3.15
N ASP A 80 16.64 4.32 2.14
CA ASP A 80 17.89 5.09 2.13
C ASP A 80 17.80 6.37 1.30
N LYS A 81 16.61 6.72 0.88
CA LYS A 81 16.36 7.93 0.10
C LYS A 81 15.61 8.94 0.93
N LEU A 82 15.67 10.18 0.50
CA LEU A 82 14.96 11.27 1.18
C LEU A 82 13.47 11.24 0.92
N SER A 83 13.03 10.54 -0.12
CA SER A 83 11.61 10.47 -0.45
C SER A 83 10.87 9.56 0.52
N SER A 84 9.61 9.92 0.79
CA SER A 84 8.76 9.14 1.67
C SER A 84 8.29 7.87 0.99
N PHE A 85 7.89 6.89 1.80
CA PHE A 85 7.28 5.69 1.25
C PHE A 85 6.00 6.04 0.48
N ARG A 86 5.22 7.00 0.98
CA ARG A 86 3.98 7.39 0.30
C ARG A 86 4.25 7.86 -1.13
N ALA A 87 5.26 8.70 -1.32
CA ALA A 87 5.61 9.18 -2.66
C ALA A 87 6.10 8.04 -3.55
N PHE A 88 6.88 7.15 -2.97
CA PHE A 88 7.39 5.98 -3.68
C PHE A 88 6.23 5.07 -4.10
N ALA A 89 5.29 4.84 -3.20
CA ALA A 89 4.12 4.02 -3.48
C ALA A 89 3.25 4.64 -4.57
N GLU A 90 3.07 5.95 -4.54
CA GLU A 90 2.29 6.65 -5.55
C GLU A 90 2.86 6.42 -6.94
N LEU A 91 4.17 6.50 -7.06
CA LEU A 91 4.84 6.27 -8.33
C LEU A 91 4.61 4.85 -8.84
N PHE A 92 4.77 3.86 -7.97
CA PHE A 92 4.62 2.48 -8.35
C PHE A 92 3.17 2.11 -8.69
N VAL A 93 2.23 2.61 -7.91
CA VAL A 93 0.80 2.39 -8.16
C VAL A 93 0.41 2.97 -9.51
N THR A 94 0.80 4.22 -9.77
CA THR A 94 0.47 4.89 -11.02
C THR A 94 1.08 4.17 -12.22
N ARG A 95 2.35 3.78 -12.13
CA ARG A 95 3.01 3.05 -13.21
C ARG A 95 2.32 1.73 -13.52
N GLN A 96 1.95 1.00 -12.49
CA GLN A 96 1.34 -0.31 -12.67
C GLN A 96 -0.01 -0.16 -13.36
N ILE A 97 -0.81 0.82 -12.95
CA ILE A 97 -2.10 1.08 -13.56
C ILE A 97 -1.94 1.47 -15.03
N ILE A 98 -1.04 2.41 -15.30
CA ILE A 98 -0.83 2.88 -16.67
C ILE A 98 -0.37 1.73 -17.57
N THR A 99 0.52 0.88 -17.09
CA THR A 99 0.99 -0.25 -17.84
C THR A 99 -0.15 -1.22 -18.16
N ALA A 100 -1.05 -1.41 -17.22
CA ALA A 100 -2.16 -2.37 -17.40
C ALA A 100 -3.20 -1.91 -18.39
N ILE A 101 -3.41 -0.60 -18.53
CA ILE A 101 -4.45 -0.09 -19.43
C ILE A 101 -3.96 0.25 -20.82
N LYS A 102 -2.70 0.01 -21.11
CA LYS A 102 -2.14 0.29 -22.45
C LYS A 102 -2.46 -0.81 -23.46
#